data_29e68d6b05d71c54d667f9ff14e43f51
#
_entry.id   29e68d6b05d71c54d667f9ff14e43f51
#
_cell.length_a   1.000
_cell.length_b   1.000
_cell.length_c   1.000
_cell.angle_alpha   90.00
_cell.angle_beta   90.00
_cell.angle_gamma   90.00
#
_symmetry.space_group_name_H-M   'P 1'
#
loop_
_entity.id
_entity.type
_entity.pdbx_description
1 polymer ?
#
loop_
_entity_poly.entity_id
_entity_poly.type
_entity_poly.pdbx_seq_one_letter_code
_entity_poly.pdbx_strand_id
1 'polypeptide(L)'
;DPLYGLIPVDEKLTKGQLDNGLNYYILPNKTPEKKVELRLIVKAGSLNERDDEQGLAHFMEHMAFNGTTNFPKHELTNQLEQMGVQFGADLNAYTGFNETVYILPIPTSNPKNLSTGMQILEDWAFNARLDSTEIEQERGVVLEEWRASTQNPESRMMEQNIAVMAKDSPYAKRLPIGKTEVIEHASAETLRNFYHRWYRPNLMAVVMVGDVTAAQGQALIERYFAKHTNPDTPEILTENSFPDNPKPVVAVFKDKDLTGNTITWIQKEQGDKILPPTVFSYINDQKNDLLTRMMNRRLNALLDSPTPPFVGTMVQMGNLGGFVRNK
;
A
#
# COMPACT_ATOMS: atom_id res chain seq x y z
N ASP A 1 -1.83 -9.86 34.40
CA ASP A 1 -1.10 -10.99 33.82
C ASP A 1 -0.07 -10.43 32.82
N PRO A 2 1.25 -10.70 33.01
CA PRO A 2 2.31 -10.22 32.12
C PRO A 2 2.14 -10.58 30.65
N LEU A 3 1.40 -11.66 30.35
CA LEU A 3 1.13 -12.09 28.97
C LEU A 3 0.25 -11.12 28.19
N TYR A 4 -0.62 -10.37 28.86
CA TYR A 4 -1.48 -9.38 28.24
C TYR A 4 -0.92 -7.96 28.29
N GLY A 5 0.30 -7.81 28.83
CA GLY A 5 1.04 -6.57 28.77
C GLY A 5 1.36 -6.17 27.33
N LEU A 6 1.23 -4.87 27.02
CA LEU A 6 1.64 -4.35 25.72
C LEU A 6 3.14 -4.53 25.53
N ILE A 7 3.54 -4.91 24.35
CA ILE A 7 4.97 -4.86 23.97
C ILE A 7 5.37 -3.38 23.96
N PRO A 8 6.45 -3.01 24.65
CA PRO A 8 6.92 -1.63 24.65
C PRO A 8 7.24 -1.18 23.22
N VAL A 9 6.80 0.02 22.88
CA VAL A 9 7.23 0.67 21.65
C VAL A 9 8.69 1.10 21.81
N ASP A 10 9.48 1.06 20.73
CA ASP A 10 10.86 1.55 20.75
C ASP A 10 10.88 2.99 21.29
N GLU A 11 11.66 3.24 22.33
CA GLU A 11 11.77 4.55 22.97
C GLU A 11 12.27 5.65 22.04
N LYS A 12 12.95 5.28 20.96
CA LYS A 12 13.39 6.21 19.90
C LYS A 12 12.28 6.65 18.99
N LEU A 13 11.17 5.89 18.94
CA LEU A 13 10.04 6.23 18.06
C LEU A 13 9.29 7.44 18.61
N THR A 14 9.34 8.54 17.88
CA THR A 14 8.48 9.70 18.09
C THR A 14 7.24 9.55 17.22
N LYS A 15 6.06 9.57 17.84
CA LYS A 15 4.77 9.57 17.15
C LYS A 15 3.95 10.77 17.63
N GLY A 16 3.22 11.37 16.72
CA GLY A 16 2.34 12.49 17.03
C GLY A 16 1.28 12.71 15.96
N GLN A 17 0.48 13.72 16.20
CA GLN A 17 -0.55 14.17 15.28
C GLN A 17 -0.53 15.68 15.23
N LEU A 18 -0.60 16.27 14.04
CA LEU A 18 -0.78 17.69 13.85
C LEU A 18 -2.22 18.11 14.13
N ASP A 19 -2.47 19.38 14.39
CA ASP A 19 -3.81 19.94 14.67
C ASP A 19 -4.82 19.67 13.53
N ASN A 20 -4.32 19.53 12.29
CA ASN A 20 -5.15 19.15 11.13
C ASN A 20 -5.46 17.66 11.03
N GLY A 21 -4.99 16.85 12.00
CA GLY A 21 -5.26 15.41 12.07
C GLY A 21 -4.24 14.51 11.34
N LEU A 22 -3.22 15.08 10.68
CA LEU A 22 -2.16 14.29 10.05
C LEU A 22 -1.32 13.59 11.12
N ASN A 23 -1.15 12.29 10.98
CA ASN A 23 -0.30 11.51 11.88
C ASN A 23 1.15 11.51 11.40
N TYR A 24 2.11 11.41 12.33
CA TYR A 24 3.50 11.25 11.95
C TYR A 24 4.24 10.28 12.86
N TYR A 25 5.27 9.66 12.26
CA TYR A 25 6.14 8.69 12.92
C TYR A 25 7.59 8.97 12.53
N ILE A 26 8.46 9.20 13.51
CA ILE A 26 9.86 9.51 13.28
C ILE A 26 10.70 8.53 14.07
N LEU A 27 11.56 7.76 13.40
CA LEU A 27 12.48 6.82 14.02
C LEU A 27 13.93 7.14 13.62
N PRO A 28 14.69 7.80 14.50
CA PRO A 28 16.11 8.03 14.29
C PRO A 28 16.86 6.69 14.15
N ASN A 29 17.57 6.51 13.04
CA ASN A 29 18.37 5.31 12.76
C ASN A 29 19.60 5.70 11.93
N LYS A 30 20.79 5.37 12.43
CA LYS A 30 22.06 5.68 11.74
C LYS A 30 22.59 4.52 10.88
N THR A 31 21.80 3.49 10.65
CA THR A 31 22.21 2.34 9.83
C THR A 31 21.19 2.10 8.72
N PRO A 32 21.53 2.40 7.47
CA PRO A 32 22.77 3.04 6.99
C PRO A 32 22.87 4.53 7.35
N GLU A 33 24.08 5.03 7.52
CA GLU A 33 24.33 6.47 7.70
C GLU A 33 23.97 7.28 6.43
N LYS A 34 23.63 8.54 6.62
CA LYS A 34 23.36 9.51 5.53
C LYS A 34 22.20 9.11 4.61
N LYS A 35 21.24 8.38 5.14
CA LYS A 35 20.02 8.01 4.42
C LYS A 35 18.81 8.17 5.33
N VAL A 36 17.74 8.75 4.79
CA VAL A 36 16.43 8.81 5.43
C VAL A 36 15.40 8.24 4.46
N GLU A 37 14.59 7.33 4.92
CA GLU A 37 13.42 6.86 4.19
C GLU A 37 12.20 7.69 4.62
N LEU A 38 11.58 8.33 3.66
CA LEU A 38 10.33 9.07 3.79
C LEU A 38 9.20 8.25 3.20
N ARG A 39 8.06 8.24 3.89
CA ARG A 39 6.82 7.69 3.33
C ARG A 39 5.66 8.63 3.57
N LEU A 40 4.84 8.79 2.53
CA LEU A 40 3.51 9.36 2.64
C LEU A 40 2.52 8.21 2.52
N ILE A 41 1.67 8.04 3.53
CA ILE A 41 0.60 7.06 3.55
C ILE A 41 -0.72 7.81 3.46
N VAL A 42 -1.52 7.50 2.46
CA VAL A 42 -2.88 8.02 2.30
C VAL A 42 -3.85 6.87 2.54
N LYS A 43 -4.75 7.00 3.51
CA LYS A 43 -5.80 6.02 3.80
C LYS A 43 -6.93 6.09 2.76
N ALA A 44 -6.54 5.98 1.50
CA ALA A 44 -7.43 5.92 0.36
C ALA A 44 -6.82 4.98 -0.67
N GLY A 45 -7.60 3.99 -1.06
CA GLY A 45 -7.26 3.00 -2.06
C GLY A 45 -8.49 2.67 -2.88
N SER A 46 -8.49 1.53 -3.55
CA SER A 46 -9.57 1.16 -4.48
C SER A 46 -10.93 0.97 -3.82
N LEU A 47 -11.00 0.66 -2.52
CA LEU A 47 -12.28 0.59 -1.79
C LEU A 47 -12.96 1.95 -1.59
N ASN A 48 -12.24 3.03 -1.78
CA ASN A 48 -12.75 4.40 -1.67
C ASN A 48 -13.31 4.93 -2.99
N GLU A 49 -13.20 4.17 -4.05
CA GLU A 49 -13.70 4.51 -5.37
C GLU A 49 -15.21 4.29 -5.46
N ARG A 50 -15.89 5.15 -6.21
CA ARG A 50 -17.26 4.95 -6.65
C ARG A 50 -17.30 3.99 -7.84
N ASP A 51 -18.49 3.62 -8.30
CA ASP A 51 -18.62 2.67 -9.43
C ASP A 51 -18.02 3.21 -10.73
N ASP A 52 -18.06 4.52 -10.92
CA ASP A 52 -17.49 5.26 -12.05
C ASP A 52 -16.04 5.73 -11.82
N GLU A 53 -15.41 5.31 -10.73
CA GLU A 53 -14.05 5.70 -10.36
C GLU A 53 -13.08 4.51 -10.27
N GLN A 54 -13.50 3.32 -10.67
CA GLN A 54 -12.68 2.10 -10.49
C GLN A 54 -11.37 2.14 -11.28
N GLY A 55 -10.25 2.24 -10.55
CA GLY A 55 -8.90 2.42 -11.06
C GLY A 55 -8.32 3.82 -10.86
N LEU A 56 -9.13 4.78 -10.37
CA LEU A 56 -8.65 6.15 -10.18
C LEU A 56 -7.71 6.31 -8.99
N ALA A 57 -7.79 5.45 -7.97
CA ALA A 57 -6.82 5.44 -6.89
C ALA A 57 -5.41 5.12 -7.41
N HIS A 58 -5.29 4.11 -8.25
CA HIS A 58 -4.05 3.73 -8.91
C HIS A 58 -3.61 4.77 -9.95
N PHE A 59 -4.53 5.28 -10.74
CA PHE A 59 -4.23 6.34 -11.68
C PHE A 59 -3.72 7.62 -10.99
N MET A 60 -4.28 7.95 -9.81
CA MET A 60 -3.80 9.08 -9.01
C MET A 60 -2.37 8.85 -8.50
N GLU A 61 -2.01 7.62 -8.15
CA GLU A 61 -0.64 7.26 -7.80
C GLU A 61 0.33 7.60 -8.94
N HIS A 62 0.03 7.20 -10.18
CA HIS A 62 0.82 7.55 -11.37
C HIS A 62 0.92 9.07 -11.55
N MET A 63 -0.18 9.78 -11.38
CA MET A 63 -0.22 11.22 -11.59
C MET A 63 0.61 12.01 -10.58
N ALA A 64 0.89 11.47 -9.39
CA ALA A 64 1.79 12.11 -8.43
C ALA A 64 3.21 12.31 -9.01
N PHE A 65 3.64 11.45 -9.94
CA PHE A 65 4.94 11.53 -10.62
C PHE A 65 4.88 12.36 -11.91
N ASN A 66 3.70 12.73 -12.38
CA ASN A 66 3.48 13.47 -13.62
C ASN A 66 3.44 15.00 -13.46
N GLY A 67 4.02 15.50 -12.38
CA GLY A 67 4.21 16.92 -12.12
C GLY A 67 3.34 17.46 -11.00
N THR A 68 3.95 18.34 -10.24
CA THR A 68 3.36 19.01 -9.09
C THR A 68 3.51 20.55 -9.26
N THR A 69 2.95 21.30 -8.33
CA THR A 69 3.05 22.77 -8.37
C THR A 69 4.49 23.26 -8.30
N ASN A 70 5.31 22.65 -7.44
CA ASN A 70 6.71 23.08 -7.26
C ASN A 70 7.69 22.33 -8.15
N PHE A 71 7.31 21.15 -8.66
CA PHE A 71 8.14 20.31 -9.52
C PHE A 71 7.36 19.89 -10.78
N PRO A 72 7.45 20.65 -11.90
CA PRO A 72 6.92 20.18 -13.19
C PRO A 72 7.49 18.79 -13.53
N LYS A 73 6.77 17.99 -14.32
CA LYS A 73 7.06 16.58 -14.61
C LYS A 73 8.54 16.24 -14.77
N HIS A 74 9.22 16.89 -15.69
CA HIS A 74 10.64 16.63 -15.96
C HIS A 74 11.56 17.13 -14.84
N GLU A 75 11.18 18.16 -14.12
CA GLU A 75 11.96 18.72 -13.04
C GLU A 75 11.92 17.83 -11.81
N LEU A 76 10.79 17.19 -11.50
CA LEU A 76 10.69 16.23 -10.41
C LEU A 76 11.66 15.05 -10.62
N THR A 77 11.64 14.45 -11.81
CA THR A 77 12.55 13.35 -12.15
C THR A 77 14.01 13.78 -12.09
N ASN A 78 14.35 14.90 -12.73
CA ASN A 78 15.72 15.44 -12.71
C ASN A 78 16.20 15.75 -11.29
N GLN A 79 15.34 16.31 -10.46
CA GLN A 79 15.66 16.63 -9.07
C GLN A 79 15.97 15.36 -8.25
N LEU A 80 15.19 14.31 -8.43
CA LEU A 80 15.38 13.02 -7.77
C LEU A 80 16.68 12.35 -8.24
N GLU A 81 16.93 12.33 -9.53
CA GLU A 81 18.19 11.79 -10.11
C GLU A 81 19.42 12.55 -9.62
N GLN A 82 19.36 13.90 -9.56
CA GLN A 82 20.44 14.72 -9.01
C GLN A 82 20.70 14.44 -7.53
N MET A 83 19.70 14.02 -6.78
CA MET A 83 19.86 13.56 -5.41
C MET A 83 20.41 12.13 -5.32
N GLY A 84 20.51 11.40 -6.43
CA GLY A 84 20.94 10.01 -6.48
C GLY A 84 19.83 9.01 -6.19
N VAL A 85 18.57 9.40 -6.34
CA VAL A 85 17.38 8.55 -6.19
C VAL A 85 16.96 8.05 -7.57
N GLN A 86 16.98 6.74 -7.78
CA GLN A 86 16.62 6.14 -9.06
C GLN A 86 15.15 5.69 -9.04
N PHE A 87 14.40 6.05 -10.10
CA PHE A 87 13.03 5.63 -10.29
C PHE A 87 12.93 4.11 -10.43
N GLY A 88 11.99 3.47 -9.75
CA GLY A 88 11.79 2.02 -9.77
C GLY A 88 12.71 1.23 -8.84
N ALA A 89 14.00 1.58 -8.77
CA ALA A 89 14.94 0.90 -7.87
C ALA A 89 14.87 1.42 -6.42
N ASP A 90 14.73 2.73 -6.25
CA ASP A 90 14.70 3.40 -4.95
C ASP A 90 13.32 4.02 -4.68
N LEU A 91 12.86 4.84 -5.61
CA LEU A 91 11.57 5.51 -5.56
C LEU A 91 10.48 4.56 -6.01
N ASN A 92 9.47 4.38 -5.18
CA ASN A 92 8.35 3.49 -5.46
C ASN A 92 7.04 4.03 -4.86
N ALA A 93 5.93 3.52 -5.36
CA ALA A 93 4.63 3.70 -4.76
C ALA A 93 3.80 2.43 -4.99
N TYR A 94 2.72 2.31 -4.26
CA TYR A 94 1.73 1.27 -4.52
C TYR A 94 0.35 1.70 -4.06
N THR A 95 -0.66 1.22 -4.75
CA THR A 95 -2.06 1.37 -4.39
C THR A 95 -2.63 0.02 -3.97
N GLY A 96 -3.14 -0.03 -2.75
CA GLY A 96 -3.86 -1.18 -2.21
C GLY A 96 -5.38 -0.96 -2.21
N PHE A 97 -6.07 -1.84 -1.51
CA PHE A 97 -7.52 -1.70 -1.30
C PHE A 97 -7.86 -0.52 -0.39
N ASN A 98 -7.07 -0.29 0.66
CA ASN A 98 -7.36 0.66 1.74
C ASN A 98 -6.42 1.85 1.78
N GLU A 99 -5.31 1.81 1.06
CA GLU A 99 -4.27 2.83 1.12
C GLU A 99 -3.53 3.00 -0.21
N THR A 100 -2.94 4.18 -0.37
CA THR A 100 -1.89 4.47 -1.34
C THR A 100 -0.66 4.93 -0.58
N VAL A 101 0.50 4.36 -0.90
CA VAL A 101 1.76 4.64 -0.19
C VAL A 101 2.82 5.08 -1.18
N TYR A 102 3.44 6.21 -0.90
CA TYR A 102 4.59 6.74 -1.62
C TYR A 102 5.84 6.53 -0.79
N ILE A 103 6.90 6.03 -1.39
CA ILE A 103 8.18 5.68 -0.73
C ILE A 103 9.29 6.50 -1.38
N LEU A 104 9.98 7.29 -0.59
CA LEU A 104 11.01 8.21 -1.06
C LEU A 104 12.26 8.12 -0.17
N PRO A 105 13.25 7.34 -0.54
CA PRO A 105 14.53 7.32 0.15
C PRO A 105 15.37 8.54 -0.25
N ILE A 106 15.89 9.26 0.74
CA ILE A 106 16.63 10.50 0.56
C ILE A 106 18.06 10.33 1.09
N PRO A 107 19.09 10.52 0.25
CA PRO A 107 20.48 10.68 0.70
C PRO A 107 20.65 12.01 1.44
N THR A 108 21.10 11.96 2.71
CA THR A 108 21.25 13.15 3.57
C THR A 108 22.68 13.70 3.59
N SER A 109 23.57 13.24 2.69
CA SER A 109 24.91 13.80 2.51
C SER A 109 24.88 15.29 2.16
N ASN A 110 23.86 15.71 1.42
CA ASN A 110 23.54 17.11 1.20
C ASN A 110 22.37 17.51 2.13
N PRO A 111 22.55 18.47 3.06
CA PRO A 111 21.51 18.86 4.01
C PRO A 111 20.22 19.38 3.36
N LYS A 112 20.28 19.86 2.12
CA LYS A 112 19.11 20.35 1.37
C LYS A 112 18.20 19.21 0.91
N ASN A 113 18.74 18.02 0.69
CA ASN A 113 17.98 16.90 0.12
C ASN A 113 16.78 16.52 0.98
N LEU A 114 16.95 16.49 2.29
CA LEU A 114 15.85 16.15 3.19
C LEU A 114 14.68 17.16 3.12
N SER A 115 15.00 18.46 3.06
CA SER A 115 14.01 19.52 2.87
C SER A 115 13.31 19.40 1.50
N THR A 116 14.06 19.11 0.45
CA THR A 116 13.50 18.88 -0.90
C THR A 116 12.61 17.64 -0.92
N GLY A 117 13.03 16.53 -0.28
CA GLY A 117 12.20 15.32 -0.17
C GLY A 117 10.90 15.57 0.57
N MET A 118 10.93 16.37 1.64
CA MET A 118 9.71 16.75 2.37
C MET A 118 8.78 17.61 1.52
N GLN A 119 9.32 18.50 0.68
CA GLN A 119 8.53 19.30 -0.26
C GLN A 119 7.90 18.40 -1.33
N ILE A 120 8.61 17.39 -1.83
CA ILE A 120 8.06 16.42 -2.77
C ILE A 120 6.90 15.65 -2.14
N LEU A 121 7.05 15.18 -0.88
CA LEU A 121 5.95 14.52 -0.16
C LEU A 121 4.74 15.43 0.02
N GLU A 122 4.95 16.70 0.39
CA GLU A 122 3.89 17.68 0.47
C GLU A 122 3.18 17.86 -0.87
N ASP A 123 3.96 17.93 -1.94
CA ASP A 123 3.42 18.12 -3.29
C ASP A 123 2.59 16.92 -3.75
N TRP A 124 3.02 15.72 -3.47
CA TRP A 124 2.20 14.52 -3.73
C TRP A 124 0.91 14.52 -2.92
N ALA A 125 0.98 14.98 -1.67
CA ALA A 125 -0.18 15.03 -0.79
C ALA A 125 -1.22 16.08 -1.21
N PHE A 126 -0.80 17.28 -1.67
CA PHE A 126 -1.71 18.42 -1.77
C PHE A 126 -1.57 19.25 -3.05
N ASN A 127 -0.52 19.07 -3.83
CA ASN A 127 -0.15 19.96 -4.91
C ASN A 127 0.08 19.23 -6.26
N ALA A 128 -0.49 18.03 -6.44
CA ALA A 128 -0.46 17.37 -7.74
C ALA A 128 -1.20 18.24 -8.77
N ARG A 129 -0.57 18.51 -9.94
CA ARG A 129 -1.14 19.45 -10.92
C ARG A 129 -2.34 18.87 -11.67
N LEU A 130 -2.33 17.59 -11.93
CA LEU A 130 -3.40 16.88 -12.64
C LEU A 130 -3.80 17.59 -13.96
N ASP A 131 -2.79 18.01 -14.72
CA ASP A 131 -3.00 18.63 -16.01
C ASP A 131 -3.68 17.68 -16.98
N SER A 132 -4.72 18.13 -17.69
CA SER A 132 -5.51 17.26 -18.57
C SER A 132 -4.66 16.59 -19.65
N THR A 133 -3.65 17.29 -20.17
CA THR A 133 -2.73 16.72 -21.18
C THR A 133 -1.89 15.60 -20.60
N GLU A 134 -1.38 15.76 -19.37
CA GLU A 134 -0.59 14.72 -18.69
C GLU A 134 -1.46 13.52 -18.31
N ILE A 135 -2.70 13.75 -17.88
CA ILE A 135 -3.67 12.68 -17.60
C ILE A 135 -3.92 11.84 -18.86
N GLU A 136 -4.13 12.49 -20.01
CA GLU A 136 -4.37 11.74 -21.27
C GLU A 136 -3.14 10.94 -21.72
N GLN A 137 -1.93 11.47 -21.52
CA GLN A 137 -0.69 10.73 -21.82
C GLN A 137 -0.52 9.54 -20.88
N GLU A 138 -0.72 9.74 -19.57
CA GLU A 138 -0.54 8.69 -18.56
C GLU A 138 -1.63 7.61 -18.66
N ARG A 139 -2.82 7.94 -19.14
CA ARG A 139 -3.91 6.98 -19.39
C ARG A 139 -3.44 5.78 -20.21
N GLY A 140 -2.64 6.04 -21.24
CA GLY A 140 -2.06 4.99 -22.07
C GLY A 140 -1.13 4.06 -21.28
N VAL A 141 -0.33 4.60 -20.36
CA VAL A 141 0.58 3.83 -19.51
C VAL A 141 -0.21 2.93 -18.54
N VAL A 142 -1.21 3.48 -17.86
CA VAL A 142 -2.07 2.71 -16.93
C VAL A 142 -2.83 1.60 -17.67
N LEU A 143 -3.31 1.86 -18.88
CA LEU A 143 -3.97 0.83 -19.70
C LEU A 143 -3.01 -0.26 -20.16
N GLU A 144 -1.77 0.06 -20.49
CA GLU A 144 -0.75 -0.96 -20.81
C GLU A 144 -0.41 -1.82 -19.60
N GLU A 145 -0.31 -1.24 -18.42
CA GLU A 145 -0.12 -1.99 -17.18
C GLU A 145 -1.31 -2.90 -16.89
N TRP A 146 -2.52 -2.41 -17.07
CA TRP A 146 -3.72 -3.23 -16.97
C TRP A 146 -3.69 -4.42 -17.94
N ARG A 147 -3.30 -4.18 -19.22
CA ARG A 147 -3.15 -5.25 -20.23
C ARG A 147 -2.08 -6.25 -19.83
N ALA A 148 -0.93 -5.80 -19.38
CA ALA A 148 0.14 -6.67 -18.93
C ALA A 148 -0.30 -7.54 -17.75
N SER A 149 -1.00 -6.96 -16.78
CA SER A 149 -1.57 -7.70 -15.65
C SER A 149 -2.59 -8.74 -16.10
N THR A 150 -3.52 -8.38 -16.97
CA THR A 150 -4.56 -9.31 -17.45
C THR A 150 -4.04 -10.39 -18.41
N GLN A 151 -2.90 -10.17 -19.07
CA GLN A 151 -2.23 -11.21 -19.85
C GLN A 151 -1.52 -12.24 -18.98
N ASN A 152 -1.19 -11.90 -17.73
CA ASN A 152 -0.58 -12.83 -16.80
C ASN A 152 -1.62 -13.83 -16.26
N PRO A 153 -1.47 -15.16 -16.45
CA PRO A 153 -2.43 -16.14 -15.99
C PRO A 153 -2.55 -16.19 -14.46
N GLU A 154 -1.48 -15.90 -13.73
CA GLU A 154 -1.49 -15.86 -12.27
C GLU A 154 -2.34 -14.66 -11.75
N SER A 155 -2.25 -13.50 -12.40
CA SER A 155 -3.08 -12.34 -12.07
C SER A 155 -4.56 -12.62 -12.32
N ARG A 156 -4.90 -13.24 -13.47
CA ARG A 156 -6.28 -13.65 -13.76
C ARG A 156 -6.81 -14.65 -12.75
N MET A 157 -5.98 -15.59 -12.31
CA MET A 157 -6.33 -16.56 -11.25
C MET A 157 -6.53 -15.87 -9.90
N MET A 158 -5.69 -14.91 -9.57
CA MET A 158 -5.82 -14.13 -8.32
C MET A 158 -7.12 -13.33 -8.30
N GLU A 159 -7.48 -12.69 -9.39
CA GLU A 159 -8.75 -11.97 -9.53
C GLU A 159 -9.96 -12.89 -9.29
N GLN A 160 -9.99 -14.07 -9.93
CA GLN A 160 -11.04 -15.06 -9.73
C GLN A 160 -11.08 -15.58 -8.28
N ASN A 161 -9.93 -15.79 -7.66
CA ASN A 161 -9.84 -16.18 -6.25
C ASN A 161 -10.43 -15.11 -5.34
N ILE A 162 -10.08 -13.84 -5.54
CA ILE A 162 -10.63 -12.71 -4.76
C ILE A 162 -12.15 -12.64 -4.93
N ALA A 163 -12.65 -12.77 -6.15
CA ALA A 163 -14.08 -12.76 -6.43
C ALA A 163 -14.86 -13.83 -5.66
N VAL A 164 -14.26 -15.03 -5.48
CA VAL A 164 -14.85 -16.11 -4.69
C VAL A 164 -14.69 -15.89 -3.20
N MET A 165 -13.48 -15.55 -2.75
CA MET A 165 -13.18 -15.39 -1.32
C MET A 165 -13.87 -14.20 -0.69
N ALA A 166 -14.04 -13.12 -1.45
CA ALA A 166 -14.61 -11.86 -1.02
C ALA A 166 -16.04 -11.64 -1.58
N LYS A 167 -16.71 -12.72 -1.99
CA LYS A 167 -18.04 -12.66 -2.56
C LYS A 167 -18.98 -11.79 -1.72
N ASP A 168 -19.77 -10.97 -2.39
CA ASP A 168 -20.74 -10.04 -1.80
C ASP A 168 -20.11 -8.90 -0.98
N SER A 169 -18.82 -8.69 -1.06
CA SER A 169 -18.11 -7.55 -0.46
C SER A 169 -17.54 -6.60 -1.52
N PRO A 170 -17.21 -5.35 -1.13
CA PRO A 170 -16.53 -4.42 -2.03
C PRO A 170 -15.20 -4.94 -2.57
N TYR A 171 -14.46 -5.73 -1.80
CA TYR A 171 -13.18 -6.33 -2.23
C TYR A 171 -13.29 -7.15 -3.52
N ALA A 172 -14.43 -7.82 -3.75
CA ALA A 172 -14.65 -8.60 -4.97
C ALA A 172 -14.80 -7.73 -6.23
N LYS A 173 -15.02 -6.42 -6.07
CA LYS A 173 -15.38 -5.51 -7.18
C LYS A 173 -14.44 -4.34 -7.33
N ARG A 174 -13.53 -4.12 -6.38
CA ARG A 174 -12.66 -2.94 -6.30
C ARG A 174 -11.18 -3.33 -6.34
N LEU A 175 -10.79 -4.12 -7.34
CA LEU A 175 -9.37 -4.42 -7.54
C LEU A 175 -8.60 -3.13 -7.84
N PRO A 176 -7.42 -2.93 -7.23
CA PRO A 176 -6.64 -1.70 -7.43
C PRO A 176 -6.31 -1.38 -8.89
N ILE A 177 -6.11 -2.41 -9.71
CA ILE A 177 -5.82 -2.22 -11.14
C ILE A 177 -7.00 -1.57 -11.92
N GLY A 178 -8.21 -1.58 -11.35
CA GLY A 178 -9.37 -0.92 -11.90
C GLY A 178 -10.02 -1.61 -13.09
N LYS A 179 -10.84 -0.84 -13.79
CA LYS A 179 -11.57 -1.26 -14.99
C LYS A 179 -11.19 -0.40 -16.19
N THR A 180 -10.97 -1.03 -17.33
CA THR A 180 -10.63 -0.34 -18.58
C THR A 180 -11.66 0.68 -18.96
N GLU A 181 -12.96 0.34 -18.88
CA GLU A 181 -14.05 1.24 -19.25
C GLU A 181 -14.03 2.55 -18.45
N VAL A 182 -13.62 2.47 -17.18
CA VAL A 182 -13.47 3.66 -16.32
C VAL A 182 -12.17 4.39 -16.66
N ILE A 183 -11.05 3.66 -16.72
CA ILE A 183 -9.74 4.26 -17.00
C ILE A 183 -9.74 4.96 -18.35
N GLU A 184 -10.35 4.37 -19.39
CA GLU A 184 -10.43 4.94 -20.74
C GLU A 184 -11.27 6.23 -20.82
N HIS A 185 -12.31 6.35 -20.01
CA HIS A 185 -13.33 7.41 -20.18
C HIS A 185 -13.42 8.40 -19.01
N ALA A 186 -12.80 8.11 -17.86
CA ALA A 186 -12.81 9.02 -16.71
C ALA A 186 -12.26 10.40 -17.11
N SER A 187 -13.02 11.44 -16.80
CA SER A 187 -12.59 12.80 -17.06
C SER A 187 -11.48 13.25 -16.12
N ALA A 188 -10.68 14.21 -16.54
CA ALA A 188 -9.69 14.83 -15.66
C ALA A 188 -10.34 15.44 -14.41
N GLU A 189 -11.59 15.91 -14.52
CA GLU A 189 -12.34 16.43 -13.38
C GLU A 189 -12.69 15.33 -12.39
N THR A 190 -13.10 14.14 -12.86
CA THR A 190 -13.39 13.00 -11.99
C THR A 190 -12.16 12.60 -11.17
N LEU A 191 -10.98 12.58 -11.80
CA LEU A 191 -9.72 12.29 -11.13
C LEU A 191 -9.35 13.37 -10.09
N ARG A 192 -9.51 14.67 -10.45
CA ARG A 192 -9.29 15.78 -9.50
C ARG A 192 -10.26 15.70 -8.32
N ASN A 193 -11.51 15.36 -8.56
CA ASN A 193 -12.51 15.20 -7.50
C ASN A 193 -12.17 14.04 -6.57
N PHE A 194 -11.66 12.92 -7.09
CA PHE A 194 -11.13 11.82 -6.28
C PHE A 194 -9.97 12.31 -5.40
N TYR A 195 -8.98 12.99 -6.00
CA TYR A 195 -7.83 13.53 -5.28
C TYR A 195 -8.26 14.46 -4.14
N HIS A 196 -9.03 15.50 -4.43
CA HIS A 196 -9.45 16.49 -3.42
C HIS A 196 -10.34 15.88 -2.32
N ARG A 197 -11.04 14.80 -2.60
CA ARG A 197 -11.88 14.11 -1.64
C ARG A 197 -11.07 13.30 -0.65
N TRP A 198 -10.03 12.61 -1.10
CA TRP A 198 -9.32 11.62 -0.30
C TRP A 198 -7.93 12.07 0.17
N TYR A 199 -7.26 12.94 -0.57
CA TYR A 199 -5.94 13.45 -0.21
C TYR A 199 -6.09 14.64 0.76
N ARG A 200 -6.26 14.34 2.02
CA ARG A 200 -6.52 15.31 3.10
C ARG A 200 -5.79 14.91 4.39
N PRO A 201 -5.35 15.87 5.20
CA PRO A 201 -4.48 15.65 6.36
C PRO A 201 -4.94 14.54 7.30
N ASN A 202 -6.22 14.51 7.69
CA ASN A 202 -6.75 13.54 8.64
C ASN A 202 -6.84 12.09 8.12
N LEU A 203 -6.58 11.86 6.85
CA LEU A 203 -6.42 10.54 6.24
C LEU A 203 -4.97 10.20 5.91
N MET A 204 -4.02 11.00 6.36
CA MET A 204 -2.61 10.82 6.01
C MET A 204 -1.73 10.55 7.20
N ALA A 205 -0.61 9.89 6.90
CA ALA A 205 0.51 9.77 7.81
C ALA A 205 1.83 10.01 7.07
N VAL A 206 2.76 10.70 7.73
CA VAL A 206 4.14 10.86 7.28
C VAL A 206 5.04 10.00 8.16
N VAL A 207 5.83 9.15 7.54
CA VAL A 207 6.83 8.30 8.22
C VAL A 207 8.22 8.73 7.80
N MET A 208 9.11 8.90 8.77
CA MET A 208 10.50 9.29 8.57
C MET A 208 11.39 8.37 9.38
N VAL A 209 12.23 7.59 8.71
CA VAL A 209 13.15 6.63 9.34
C VAL A 209 14.56 6.82 8.79
N GLY A 210 15.54 7.02 9.65
CA GLY A 210 16.93 7.12 9.20
C GLY A 210 17.77 8.14 9.96
N ASP A 211 18.79 8.65 9.28
CA ASP A 211 19.78 9.57 9.86
C ASP A 211 19.22 11.01 9.98
N VAL A 212 18.32 11.16 10.91
CA VAL A 212 17.62 12.39 11.27
C VAL A 212 17.30 12.36 12.77
N THR A 213 17.31 13.50 13.43
CA THR A 213 16.83 13.60 14.82
C THR A 213 15.31 13.75 14.84
N ALA A 214 14.68 13.34 15.95
CA ALA A 214 13.24 13.50 16.15
C ALA A 214 12.80 14.97 16.01
N ALA A 215 13.56 15.89 16.63
CA ALA A 215 13.27 17.33 16.56
C ALA A 215 13.37 17.90 15.14
N GLN A 216 14.37 17.49 14.35
CA GLN A 216 14.49 17.91 12.96
C GLN A 216 13.33 17.37 12.11
N GLY A 217 12.98 16.09 12.29
CA GLY A 217 11.86 15.48 11.59
C GLY A 217 10.54 16.16 11.91
N GLN A 218 10.26 16.41 13.18
CA GLN A 218 9.04 17.09 13.61
C GLN A 218 8.96 18.52 13.03
N ALA A 219 10.02 19.29 13.11
CA ALA A 219 10.05 20.65 12.56
C ALA A 219 9.80 20.69 11.04
N LEU A 220 10.33 19.70 10.30
CA LEU A 220 10.06 19.56 8.86
C LEU A 220 8.60 19.18 8.59
N ILE A 221 8.04 18.23 9.32
CA ILE A 221 6.65 17.83 9.17
C ILE A 221 5.71 19.00 9.47
N GLU A 222 5.92 19.70 10.56
CA GLU A 222 5.16 20.91 10.91
C GLU A 222 5.25 21.98 9.82
N ARG A 223 6.45 22.26 9.32
CA ARG A 223 6.68 23.27 8.28
C ARG A 223 5.92 22.98 6.99
N TYR A 224 5.92 21.74 6.53
CA TYR A 224 5.34 21.37 5.23
C TYR A 224 3.87 21.00 5.33
N PHE A 225 3.41 20.38 6.42
CA PHE A 225 2.09 19.77 6.49
C PHE A 225 1.08 20.50 7.39
N ALA A 226 1.52 21.30 8.38
CA ALA A 226 0.59 21.92 9.33
C ALA A 226 -0.33 22.99 8.71
N LYS A 227 0.07 23.60 7.61
CA LYS A 227 -0.70 24.67 6.93
C LYS A 227 -1.91 24.14 6.14
N HIS A 228 -1.96 22.85 5.85
CA HIS A 228 -3.04 22.26 5.07
C HIS A 228 -4.23 21.91 5.95
N THR A 229 -5.44 22.08 5.43
CA THR A 229 -6.70 21.89 6.15
C THR A 229 -7.53 20.77 5.53
N ASN A 230 -8.40 20.18 6.34
CA ASN A 230 -9.41 19.28 5.84
C ASN A 230 -10.60 20.06 5.24
N PRO A 231 -11.37 19.47 4.33
CA PRO A 231 -12.65 20.04 3.90
C PRO A 231 -13.61 20.22 5.08
N ASP A 232 -14.48 21.24 5.01
CA ASP A 232 -15.48 21.50 6.06
C ASP A 232 -16.46 20.32 6.26
N THR A 233 -16.81 19.65 5.17
CA THR A 233 -17.71 18.48 5.16
C THR A 233 -17.03 17.31 4.47
N PRO A 234 -16.08 16.63 5.16
CA PRO A 234 -15.33 15.55 4.57
C PRO A 234 -16.20 14.31 4.36
N GLU A 235 -16.04 13.65 3.22
CA GLU A 235 -16.66 12.32 2.99
C GLU A 235 -16.14 11.33 4.04
N ILE A 236 -17.05 10.54 4.61
CA ILE A 236 -16.71 9.59 5.68
C ILE A 236 -15.99 8.39 5.06
N LEU A 237 -14.85 8.04 5.64
CA LEU A 237 -14.15 6.81 5.28
C LEU A 237 -14.97 5.60 5.75
N THR A 238 -15.41 4.78 4.80
CA THR A 238 -16.13 3.54 5.12
C THR A 238 -15.13 2.43 5.37
N GLU A 239 -15.18 1.84 6.55
CA GLU A 239 -14.40 0.65 6.85
C GLU A 239 -15.11 -0.57 6.27
N ASN A 240 -14.39 -1.33 5.46
CA ASN A 240 -14.87 -2.56 4.86
C ASN A 240 -14.19 -3.76 5.52
N SER A 241 -14.99 -4.78 5.87
CA SER A 241 -14.46 -6.03 6.38
C SER A 241 -14.37 -7.07 5.27
N PHE A 242 -13.33 -7.89 5.33
CA PHE A 242 -13.24 -9.05 4.44
C PHE A 242 -14.21 -10.14 4.92
N PRO A 243 -15.12 -10.65 4.07
CA PRO A 243 -16.19 -11.53 4.51
C PRO A 243 -15.69 -12.91 4.89
N ASP A 244 -16.38 -13.54 5.83
CA ASP A 244 -16.22 -14.96 6.12
C ASP A 244 -17.13 -15.82 5.25
N ASN A 245 -16.73 -17.05 5.00
CA ASN A 245 -17.54 -18.05 4.32
C ASN A 245 -18.17 -18.97 5.37
N PRO A 246 -19.50 -18.99 5.54
CA PRO A 246 -20.17 -19.82 6.56
C PRO A 246 -20.08 -21.32 6.25
N LYS A 247 -19.73 -21.69 5.03
CA LYS A 247 -19.54 -23.07 4.56
C LYS A 247 -18.30 -23.13 3.68
N PRO A 248 -17.64 -24.32 3.59
CA PRO A 248 -16.58 -24.52 2.62
C PRO A 248 -17.03 -24.19 1.20
N VAL A 249 -16.21 -23.48 0.47
CA VAL A 249 -16.43 -23.13 -0.93
C VAL A 249 -15.36 -23.87 -1.75
N VAL A 250 -15.80 -24.58 -2.79
CA VAL A 250 -14.91 -25.20 -3.77
C VAL A 250 -15.05 -24.41 -5.07
N ALA A 251 -13.93 -23.92 -5.58
CA ALA A 251 -13.87 -23.25 -6.88
C ALA A 251 -12.84 -23.95 -7.76
N VAL A 252 -13.16 -24.12 -9.03
CA VAL A 252 -12.26 -24.68 -10.02
C VAL A 252 -12.07 -23.65 -11.11
N PHE A 253 -10.84 -23.17 -11.25
CA PHE A 253 -10.46 -22.21 -12.28
C PHE A 253 -9.69 -22.94 -13.39
N LYS A 254 -9.88 -22.50 -14.62
CA LYS A 254 -9.14 -23.00 -15.78
C LYS A 254 -8.62 -21.80 -16.56
N ASP A 255 -7.36 -21.84 -16.91
CA ASP A 255 -6.77 -20.86 -17.80
C ASP A 255 -5.89 -21.61 -18.82
N LYS A 256 -5.96 -21.17 -20.09
CA LYS A 256 -5.26 -21.84 -21.20
C LYS A 256 -3.74 -21.69 -21.15
N ASP A 257 -3.27 -20.66 -20.44
CA ASP A 257 -1.86 -20.29 -20.39
C ASP A 257 -1.17 -20.86 -19.12
N LEU A 258 -1.92 -21.52 -18.24
CA LEU A 258 -1.34 -22.20 -17.07
C LEU A 258 -0.68 -23.52 -17.49
N THR A 259 0.57 -23.67 -17.10
CA THR A 259 1.38 -24.86 -17.41
C THR A 259 1.32 -25.97 -16.36
N GLY A 260 0.68 -25.71 -15.23
CA GLY A 260 0.57 -26.65 -14.12
C GLY A 260 -0.78 -26.61 -13.41
N ASN A 261 -1.02 -27.60 -12.58
CA ASN A 261 -2.19 -27.66 -11.71
C ASN A 261 -1.78 -27.27 -10.29
N THR A 262 -2.54 -26.39 -9.68
CA THR A 262 -2.34 -25.98 -8.28
C THR A 262 -3.61 -26.27 -7.48
N ILE A 263 -3.45 -26.82 -6.29
CA ILE A 263 -4.52 -26.97 -5.31
C ILE A 263 -4.17 -26.03 -4.17
N THR A 264 -5.03 -25.06 -3.91
CA THR A 264 -4.87 -24.12 -2.80
C THR A 264 -5.99 -24.35 -1.79
N TRP A 265 -5.60 -24.61 -0.55
CA TRP A 265 -6.53 -24.65 0.57
C TRP A 265 -6.34 -23.39 1.39
N ILE A 266 -7.39 -22.58 1.50
CA ILE A 266 -7.38 -21.35 2.28
C ILE A 266 -8.37 -21.52 3.43
N GLN A 267 -7.84 -21.45 4.65
CA GLN A 267 -8.64 -21.35 5.85
C GLN A 267 -8.59 -19.89 6.34
N LYS A 268 -9.76 -19.25 6.34
CA LYS A 268 -9.91 -17.92 6.92
C LYS A 268 -10.26 -18.07 8.39
N GLU A 269 -9.45 -17.53 9.25
CA GLU A 269 -9.83 -17.36 10.64
C GLU A 269 -10.40 -15.97 10.84
N GLN A 270 -11.42 -15.86 11.69
CA GLN A 270 -11.87 -14.54 12.15
C GLN A 270 -10.69 -13.90 12.88
N GLY A 271 -10.04 -12.95 12.22
CA GLY A 271 -9.02 -12.14 12.86
C GLY A 271 -9.67 -11.43 14.04
N ASP A 272 -9.13 -11.62 15.21
CA ASP A 272 -9.40 -10.69 16.29
C ASP A 272 -9.12 -9.27 15.76
N LYS A 273 -9.82 -8.27 16.31
CA LYS A 273 -9.45 -6.86 16.12
C LYS A 273 -7.93 -6.78 16.11
N ILE A 274 -7.34 -5.89 15.30
CA ILE A 274 -5.92 -5.61 15.42
C ILE A 274 -5.68 -5.31 16.89
N LEU A 275 -5.40 -6.37 17.65
CA LEU A 275 -5.10 -6.24 19.06
C LEU A 275 -3.79 -5.47 19.15
N PRO A 276 -3.69 -4.53 20.06
CA PRO A 276 -2.41 -3.91 20.32
C PRO A 276 -1.38 -5.02 20.57
N PRO A 277 -0.14 -4.87 20.09
CA PRO A 277 0.87 -5.91 20.20
C PRO A 277 1.14 -6.23 21.68
N THR A 278 0.64 -7.38 22.10
CA THR A 278 0.85 -7.91 23.47
C THR A 278 1.89 -9.03 23.43
N VAL A 279 2.46 -9.34 24.58
CA VAL A 279 3.34 -10.52 24.72
C VAL A 279 2.61 -11.79 24.27
N PHE A 280 1.31 -11.90 24.57
CA PHE A 280 0.50 -13.04 24.12
C PHE A 280 0.38 -13.10 22.58
N SER A 281 0.07 -11.97 21.91
CA SER A 281 -0.01 -11.95 20.45
C SER A 281 1.33 -12.31 19.82
N TYR A 282 2.44 -11.77 20.33
CA TYR A 282 3.78 -12.11 19.86
C TYR A 282 4.10 -13.59 20.00
N ILE A 283 3.81 -14.20 21.16
CA ILE A 283 4.01 -15.64 21.38
C ILE A 283 3.15 -16.46 20.40
N ASN A 284 1.94 -16.00 20.14
CA ASN A 284 1.05 -16.68 19.20
C ASN A 284 1.59 -16.62 17.75
N ASP A 285 2.12 -15.48 17.35
CA ASP A 285 2.77 -15.32 16.04
C ASP A 285 4.01 -16.22 15.92
N GLN A 286 4.82 -16.34 16.99
CA GLN A 286 5.96 -17.25 17.01
C GLN A 286 5.53 -18.74 16.92
N LYS A 287 4.43 -19.11 17.59
CA LYS A 287 3.87 -20.47 17.46
C LYS A 287 3.38 -20.75 16.03
N ASN A 288 2.72 -19.79 15.40
CA ASN A 288 2.24 -19.90 14.03
C ASN A 288 3.41 -20.02 13.04
N ASP A 289 4.49 -19.25 13.23
CA ASP A 289 5.69 -19.33 12.41
C ASP A 289 6.38 -20.72 12.59
N LEU A 290 6.50 -21.19 13.81
CA LEU A 290 7.06 -22.52 14.10
C LEU A 290 6.21 -23.64 13.44
N LEU A 291 4.89 -23.58 13.58
CA LEU A 291 3.98 -24.53 12.95
C LEU A 291 4.11 -24.51 11.42
N THR A 292 4.16 -23.31 10.84
CA THR A 292 4.36 -23.14 9.40
C THR A 292 5.66 -23.79 8.92
N ARG A 293 6.77 -23.57 9.62
CA ARG A 293 8.07 -24.18 9.31
C ARG A 293 8.03 -25.71 9.46
N MET A 294 7.39 -26.20 10.52
CA MET A 294 7.25 -27.66 10.76
C MET A 294 6.42 -28.31 9.66
N MET A 295 5.32 -27.70 9.23
CA MET A 295 4.48 -28.20 8.15
C MET A 295 5.24 -28.20 6.82
N ASN A 296 5.88 -27.08 6.46
CA ASN A 296 6.68 -26.99 5.25
C ASN A 296 7.80 -28.05 5.22
N ARG A 297 8.50 -28.27 6.35
CA ARG A 297 9.53 -29.30 6.44
C ARG A 297 8.96 -30.71 6.19
N ARG A 298 7.80 -31.04 6.76
CA ARG A 298 7.15 -32.33 6.56
C ARG A 298 6.67 -32.52 5.12
N LEU A 299 6.08 -31.51 4.53
CA LEU A 299 5.60 -31.57 3.16
C LEU A 299 6.78 -31.65 2.17
N ASN A 300 7.83 -30.86 2.38
CA ASN A 300 9.02 -30.91 1.54
C ASN A 300 9.72 -32.27 1.60
N ALA A 301 9.70 -32.96 2.73
CA ALA A 301 10.25 -34.32 2.82
C ALA A 301 9.52 -35.33 1.92
N LEU A 302 8.28 -35.06 1.50
CA LEU A 302 7.58 -35.90 0.51
C LEU A 302 8.11 -35.69 -0.90
N LEU A 303 8.78 -34.58 -1.19
CA LEU A 303 9.43 -34.30 -2.48
C LEU A 303 10.68 -35.20 -2.70
N ASP A 304 11.29 -35.67 -1.61
CA ASP A 304 12.45 -36.56 -1.66
C ASP A 304 12.06 -38.02 -2.05
N SER A 305 10.76 -38.30 -2.17
CA SER A 305 10.26 -39.63 -2.61
C SER A 305 10.59 -39.88 -4.09
N PRO A 306 10.87 -41.13 -4.49
CA PRO A 306 11.01 -41.51 -5.91
C PRO A 306 9.78 -41.16 -6.77
N THR A 307 8.60 -41.10 -6.15
CA THR A 307 7.32 -40.73 -6.78
C THR A 307 6.63 -39.65 -5.92
N PRO A 308 7.08 -38.40 -5.96
CA PRO A 308 6.49 -37.36 -5.14
C PRO A 308 5.05 -37.07 -5.57
N PRO A 309 4.14 -36.83 -4.61
CA PRO A 309 2.71 -36.61 -4.92
C PRO A 309 2.47 -35.21 -5.55
N PHE A 310 3.45 -34.33 -5.50
CA PHE A 310 3.41 -32.96 -6.07
C PHE A 310 4.83 -32.51 -6.41
N VAL A 311 4.96 -31.49 -7.25
CA VAL A 311 6.24 -30.92 -7.67
C VAL A 311 6.72 -29.77 -6.78
N GLY A 312 5.84 -29.25 -5.94
CA GLY A 312 6.13 -28.20 -4.99
C GLY A 312 4.99 -28.02 -4.01
N THR A 313 5.30 -27.47 -2.85
CA THR A 313 4.31 -27.21 -1.80
C THR A 313 4.76 -26.04 -0.93
N MET A 314 3.80 -25.30 -0.42
CA MET A 314 4.04 -24.21 0.52
C MET A 314 2.86 -24.08 1.49
N VAL A 315 3.17 -23.93 2.77
CA VAL A 315 2.23 -23.52 3.80
C VAL A 315 2.62 -22.13 4.25
N GLN A 316 1.65 -21.25 4.33
CA GLN A 316 1.83 -19.90 4.83
C GLN A 316 0.70 -19.56 5.81
N MET A 317 1.05 -18.98 6.93
CA MET A 317 0.11 -18.37 7.89
C MET A 317 0.41 -16.88 7.95
N GLY A 318 -0.61 -16.06 7.94
CA GLY A 318 -0.45 -14.61 7.96
C GLY A 318 -1.67 -13.88 7.42
N ASN A 319 -1.55 -12.59 7.26
CA ASN A 319 -2.61 -11.78 6.66
C ASN A 319 -2.73 -12.09 5.17
N LEU A 320 -3.95 -12.21 4.72
CA LEU A 320 -4.24 -12.35 3.30
C LEU A 320 -4.01 -10.97 2.66
N GLY A 321 -2.91 -10.82 1.93
CA GLY A 321 -2.30 -9.58 1.48
C GLY A 321 -3.27 -8.45 1.15
N GLY A 322 -3.14 -7.31 1.83
CA GLY A 322 -3.92 -6.09 1.61
C GLY A 322 -5.36 -6.10 2.11
N PHE A 323 -5.84 -7.19 2.70
CA PHE A 323 -7.19 -7.24 3.24
C PHE A 323 -7.19 -6.89 4.73
N VAL A 324 -7.98 -5.90 5.10
CA VAL A 324 -8.23 -5.55 6.49
C VAL A 324 -9.47 -6.31 6.98
N ARG A 325 -9.29 -7.12 8.01
CA ARG A 325 -10.41 -7.69 8.75
C ARG A 325 -10.80 -6.71 9.85
N ASN A 326 -11.86 -5.98 9.62
CA ASN A 326 -12.55 -5.26 10.68
C ASN A 326 -13.71 -6.11 11.17
N LYS A 327 -13.83 -6.21 12.48
CA LYS A 327 -15.01 -6.76 13.12
C LYS A 327 -16.07 -5.71 13.29
#